data_4a252b78ade9312313d73a0d7ea5f496
#
_entry.id   4a252b78ade9312313d73a0d7ea5f496
#
_cell.length_a   1.000
_cell.length_b   1.000
_cell.length_c   1.000
_cell.angle_alpha   90.00
_cell.angle_beta   90.00
_cell.angle_gamma   90.00
#
_symmetry.space_group_name_H-M   'P 1'
#
loop_
_entity.id
_entity.type
_entity.pdbx_description
1 polymer ?
#
loop_
_entity_poly.entity_id
_entity_poly.type
_entity_poly.pdbx_seq_one_letter_code
_entity_poly.pdbx_strand_id
1 'polypeptide(L)'
;MINDTFVDDKQIKDILTYISGMKHAEQTRMMFLCSLNGMRSINFCYLQIKDVYNENGKVKDAICLDYDKNKGKNKCSYFLNSQIKKEFTEYLKYLKQHNPKLDAESYLFTSQKQHKPFNRVSISRLFSSIYHKFGINGASHLGRHLFVSKLVNSGINICLVQKLANHRNISTTQRYFNYNEQMLASAVENVRI
;
A
#
# COMPACT_ATOMS: atom_id res chain seq x y z
N MET A 1 -1.98 17.35 14.22
CA MET A 1 -0.59 16.87 14.33
C MET A 1 -0.56 15.48 13.72
N ILE A 2 0.18 15.28 12.62
CA ILE A 2 0.53 13.94 12.15
C ILE A 2 1.53 13.47 13.22
N ASN A 3 1.20 12.42 13.97
CA ASN A 3 2.18 11.79 14.84
C ASN A 3 3.32 11.33 13.92
N ASP A 4 4.50 11.94 14.07
CA ASP A 4 5.72 11.57 13.38
C ASP A 4 6.21 10.19 13.87
N THR A 5 5.41 9.17 13.58
CA THR A 5 5.87 7.80 13.76
C THR A 5 6.82 7.52 12.60
N PHE A 6 8.07 7.91 12.77
CA PHE A 6 9.12 7.57 11.83
C PHE A 6 9.37 6.07 11.89
N VAL A 7 9.22 5.39 10.78
CA VAL A 7 9.55 3.96 10.62
C VAL A 7 10.62 3.88 9.54
N ASP A 8 11.78 3.42 9.91
CA ASP A 8 12.92 3.28 9.00
C ASP A 8 12.86 1.98 8.17
N ASP A 9 13.75 1.88 7.19
CA ASP A 9 13.80 0.72 6.30
C ASP A 9 14.24 -0.57 7.03
N LYS A 10 15.00 -0.46 8.11
CA LYS A 10 15.39 -1.59 8.97
C LYS A 10 14.17 -2.13 9.70
N GLN A 11 13.41 -1.25 10.34
CA GLN A 11 12.17 -1.64 11.02
C GLN A 11 11.16 -2.29 10.06
N ILE A 12 11.04 -1.79 8.82
CA ILE A 12 10.20 -2.43 7.79
C ILE A 12 10.68 -3.85 7.48
N LYS A 13 11.99 -4.09 7.35
CA LYS A 13 12.57 -5.42 7.13
C LYS A 13 12.31 -6.34 8.33
N ASP A 14 12.48 -5.85 9.54
CA ASP A 14 12.23 -6.62 10.77
C ASP A 14 10.76 -7.01 10.88
N ILE A 15 9.84 -6.10 10.55
CA ILE A 15 8.40 -6.38 10.48
C ILE A 15 8.10 -7.46 9.43
N LEU A 16 8.67 -7.36 8.24
CA LEU A 16 8.47 -8.37 7.19
C LEU A 16 9.03 -9.74 7.58
N THR A 17 10.15 -9.78 8.30
CA THR A 17 10.72 -11.01 8.88
C THR A 17 9.80 -11.58 9.96
N TYR A 18 9.26 -10.74 10.83
CA TYR A 18 8.26 -11.19 11.82
C TYR A 18 7.02 -11.77 11.16
N ILE A 19 6.50 -11.11 10.12
CA ILE A 19 5.33 -11.58 9.36
C ILE A 19 5.58 -12.96 8.74
N SER A 20 6.81 -13.26 8.28
CA SER A 20 7.12 -14.57 7.69
C SER A 20 7.00 -15.74 8.66
N GLY A 21 7.03 -15.50 9.97
CA GLY A 21 6.77 -16.50 11.01
C GLY A 21 5.29 -16.63 11.42
N MET A 22 4.38 -15.86 10.84
CA MET A 22 2.96 -15.90 11.20
C MET A 22 2.22 -17.05 10.48
N LYS A 23 1.11 -17.52 11.06
CA LYS A 23 0.27 -18.59 10.51
C LYS A 23 -0.18 -18.35 9.05
N HIS A 24 -0.40 -17.10 8.64
CA HIS A 24 -0.83 -16.72 7.28
C HIS A 24 0.15 -15.70 6.71
N ALA A 25 1.42 -16.07 6.76
CA ALA A 25 2.55 -15.23 6.40
C ALA A 25 2.38 -14.59 5.02
N GLU A 26 2.12 -15.39 3.99
CA GLU A 26 2.07 -14.93 2.59
C GLU A 26 0.97 -13.89 2.39
N GLN A 27 -0.23 -14.15 2.89
CA GLN A 27 -1.34 -13.22 2.78
C GLN A 27 -1.10 -11.94 3.58
N THR A 28 -0.61 -12.06 4.83
CA THR A 28 -0.32 -10.93 5.70
C THR A 28 0.79 -10.07 5.11
N ARG A 29 1.85 -10.70 4.59
CA ARG A 29 2.95 -10.04 3.91
C ARG A 29 2.45 -9.23 2.71
N MET A 30 1.63 -9.85 1.85
CA MET A 30 1.12 -9.18 0.65
C MET A 30 0.21 -8.00 0.99
N MET A 31 -0.69 -8.13 1.98
CA MET A 31 -1.50 -7.01 2.48
C MET A 31 -0.64 -5.88 3.03
N PHE A 32 0.44 -6.21 3.76
CA PHE A 32 1.36 -5.23 4.31
C PHE A 32 2.10 -4.47 3.19
N LEU A 33 2.58 -5.18 2.17
CA LEU A 33 3.22 -4.59 0.99
C LEU A 33 2.26 -3.72 0.17
N CYS A 34 0.99 -4.09 0.03
CA CYS A 34 -0.04 -3.23 -0.57
C CYS A 34 -0.17 -1.89 0.18
N SER A 35 -0.15 -1.93 1.51
CA SER A 35 -0.17 -0.70 2.33
C SER A 35 1.07 0.15 2.12
N LEU A 36 2.26 -0.47 2.07
CA LEU A 36 3.54 0.21 1.79
C LEU A 36 3.64 0.76 0.36
N ASN A 37 2.85 0.22 -0.58
CA ASN A 37 2.68 0.76 -1.93
C ASN A 37 1.57 1.82 -2.02
N GLY A 38 1.14 2.36 -0.91
CA GLY A 38 0.19 3.47 -0.82
C GLY A 38 -1.28 3.08 -0.94
N MET A 39 -1.65 1.80 -1.03
CA MET A 39 -3.04 1.38 -1.13
C MET A 39 -3.80 1.62 0.18
N ARG A 40 -5.05 2.08 0.07
CA ARG A 40 -5.94 2.14 1.24
C ARG A 40 -6.41 0.74 1.62
N SER A 41 -6.50 0.45 2.91
CA SER A 41 -6.97 -0.86 3.41
C SER A 41 -8.33 -1.27 2.84
N ILE A 42 -9.26 -0.33 2.70
CA ILE A 42 -10.56 -0.60 2.08
C ILE A 42 -10.43 -1.08 0.63
N ASN A 43 -9.43 -0.62 -0.10
CA ASN A 43 -9.27 -0.96 -1.51
C ASN A 43 -8.65 -2.36 -1.67
N PHE A 44 -7.60 -2.68 -0.90
CA PHE A 44 -7.03 -4.01 -1.02
C PHE A 44 -7.85 -5.11 -0.34
N CYS A 45 -8.75 -4.79 0.60
CA CYS A 45 -9.71 -5.77 1.14
C CYS A 45 -10.52 -6.49 0.05
N TYR A 46 -10.90 -5.77 -0.99
CA TYR A 46 -11.83 -6.27 -2.02
C TYR A 46 -11.15 -6.55 -3.37
N LEU A 47 -9.81 -6.61 -3.41
CA LEU A 47 -9.10 -7.00 -4.62
C LEU A 47 -9.47 -8.41 -5.03
N GLN A 48 -9.73 -8.58 -6.31
CA GLN A 48 -9.91 -9.86 -6.97
C GLN A 48 -8.68 -10.20 -7.82
N ILE A 49 -8.54 -11.44 -8.20
CA ILE A 49 -7.44 -11.91 -9.05
C ILE A 49 -7.37 -11.07 -10.33
N LYS A 50 -8.49 -10.85 -11.01
CA LYS A 50 -8.58 -10.03 -12.23
C LYS A 50 -8.15 -8.58 -12.07
N ASP A 51 -8.18 -8.01 -10.86
CA ASP A 51 -7.76 -6.63 -10.64
C ASP A 51 -6.23 -6.50 -10.74
N VAL A 52 -5.50 -7.54 -10.36
CA VAL A 52 -4.03 -7.55 -10.25
C VAL A 52 -3.36 -8.27 -11.41
N TYR A 53 -3.96 -9.33 -11.92
CA TYR A 53 -3.37 -10.17 -12.96
C TYR A 53 -4.17 -10.09 -14.25
N ASN A 54 -3.47 -10.25 -15.39
CA ASN A 54 -4.12 -10.43 -16.68
C ASN A 54 -4.51 -11.90 -16.88
N GLU A 55 -5.15 -12.21 -18.02
CA GLU A 55 -5.60 -13.56 -18.39
C GLU A 55 -4.48 -14.60 -18.41
N ASN A 56 -3.25 -14.18 -18.72
CA ASN A 56 -2.05 -15.03 -18.72
C ASN A 56 -1.42 -15.18 -17.32
N GLY A 57 -2.02 -14.61 -16.27
CA GLY A 57 -1.50 -14.63 -14.91
C GLY A 57 -0.30 -13.69 -14.68
N LYS A 58 0.01 -12.80 -15.63
CA LYS A 58 1.05 -11.77 -15.46
C LYS A 58 0.49 -10.60 -14.65
N VAL A 59 1.29 -10.09 -13.71
CA VAL A 59 0.94 -8.91 -12.91
C VAL A 59 0.85 -7.69 -13.80
N LYS A 60 -0.23 -6.91 -13.65
CA LYS A 60 -0.46 -5.64 -14.34
C LYS A 60 0.51 -4.56 -13.87
N ASP A 61 0.71 -3.52 -14.68
CA ASP A 61 1.56 -2.37 -14.29
C ASP A 61 0.90 -1.48 -13.24
N ALA A 62 -0.43 -1.45 -13.24
CA ALA A 62 -1.22 -0.72 -12.27
C ALA A 62 -2.50 -1.50 -11.92
N ILE A 63 -2.91 -1.38 -10.67
CA ILE A 63 -4.22 -1.85 -10.19
C ILE A 63 -5.19 -0.69 -10.32
N CYS A 64 -6.15 -0.81 -11.23
CA CYS A 64 -7.19 0.19 -11.47
C CYS A 64 -8.50 -0.27 -10.85
N LEU A 65 -9.05 0.54 -9.94
CA LEU A 65 -10.31 0.24 -9.25
C LEU A 65 -11.38 1.25 -9.68
N ASP A 66 -12.50 0.73 -10.15
CA ASP A 66 -13.66 1.52 -10.54
C ASP A 66 -14.49 2.00 -9.34
N TYR A 67 -15.50 2.83 -9.63
CA TYR A 67 -16.35 3.52 -8.66
C TYR A 67 -17.00 2.61 -7.62
N ASP A 68 -17.43 1.41 -8.00
CA ASP A 68 -18.20 0.51 -7.14
C ASP A 68 -17.35 -0.13 -6.03
N LYS A 69 -16.05 -0.26 -6.25
CA LYS A 69 -15.08 -0.78 -5.26
C LYS A 69 -14.51 0.32 -4.35
N ASN A 70 -14.88 1.58 -4.56
CA ASN A 70 -14.27 2.73 -3.90
C ASN A 70 -15.32 3.63 -3.27
N LYS A 71 -15.33 3.75 -1.93
CA LYS A 71 -16.26 4.65 -1.19
C LYS A 71 -16.27 6.11 -1.65
N GLY A 72 -15.37 6.51 -2.56
CA GLY A 72 -15.14 7.88 -2.98
C GLY A 72 -15.73 8.27 -4.33
N LYS A 73 -16.45 7.40 -5.05
CA LYS A 73 -16.97 7.66 -6.41
C LYS A 73 -15.92 8.14 -7.44
N ASN A 74 -14.63 7.84 -7.26
CA ASN A 74 -13.56 8.19 -8.19
C ASN A 74 -12.75 6.94 -8.54
N LYS A 75 -12.31 6.83 -9.79
CA LYS A 75 -11.33 5.82 -10.19
C LYS A 75 -10.04 6.01 -9.39
N CYS A 76 -9.45 4.91 -8.93
CA CYS A 76 -8.16 4.89 -8.26
C CYS A 76 -7.20 4.00 -9.02
N SER A 77 -5.98 4.47 -9.25
CA SER A 77 -4.92 3.67 -9.84
C SER A 77 -3.73 3.59 -8.89
N TYR A 78 -3.20 2.39 -8.71
CA TYR A 78 -2.03 2.10 -7.91
C TYR A 78 -0.96 1.50 -8.79
N PHE A 79 0.07 2.25 -9.11
CA PHE A 79 1.20 1.79 -9.91
C PHE A 79 2.08 0.84 -9.09
N LEU A 80 2.54 -0.22 -9.73
CA LEU A 80 3.31 -1.28 -9.11
C LEU A 80 4.76 -1.22 -9.60
N ASN A 81 5.71 -1.08 -8.67
CA ASN A 81 7.12 -1.20 -9.01
C ASN A 81 7.54 -2.66 -9.23
N SER A 82 8.74 -2.88 -9.75
CA SER A 82 9.26 -4.22 -10.07
C SER A 82 9.30 -5.15 -8.85
N GLN A 83 9.62 -4.62 -7.67
CA GLN A 83 9.68 -5.40 -6.45
C GLN A 83 8.29 -5.93 -6.04
N ILE A 84 7.28 -5.07 -5.99
CA ILE A 84 5.93 -5.49 -5.61
C ILE A 84 5.29 -6.41 -6.67
N LYS A 85 5.62 -6.22 -7.96
CA LYS A 85 5.21 -7.16 -9.02
C LYS A 85 5.78 -8.56 -8.80
N LYS A 86 7.05 -8.67 -8.39
CA LYS A 86 7.67 -9.95 -8.04
C LYS A 86 6.92 -10.61 -6.88
N GLU A 87 6.64 -9.86 -5.81
CA GLU A 87 5.89 -10.38 -4.66
C GLU A 87 4.48 -10.86 -5.06
N PHE A 88 3.77 -10.12 -5.91
CA PHE A 88 2.48 -10.58 -6.44
C PHE A 88 2.60 -11.85 -7.28
N THR A 89 3.66 -12.00 -8.06
CA THR A 89 3.90 -13.20 -8.87
C THR A 89 4.07 -14.43 -7.97
N GLU A 90 4.87 -14.32 -6.91
CA GLU A 90 5.06 -15.42 -5.95
C GLU A 90 3.78 -15.70 -5.17
N TYR A 91 3.04 -14.66 -4.80
CA TYR A 91 1.76 -14.81 -4.10
C TYR A 91 0.70 -15.53 -4.95
N LEU A 92 0.65 -15.28 -6.28
CA LEU A 92 -0.24 -16.03 -7.18
C LEU A 92 0.11 -17.52 -7.23
N LYS A 93 1.41 -17.87 -7.26
CA LYS A 93 1.85 -19.27 -7.20
C LYS A 93 1.36 -19.94 -5.91
N TYR A 94 1.56 -19.27 -4.78
CA TYR A 94 1.07 -19.72 -3.49
C TYR A 94 -0.46 -19.94 -3.50
N LEU A 95 -1.22 -18.98 -4.01
CA LEU A 95 -2.69 -19.10 -4.08
C LEU A 95 -3.13 -20.29 -4.93
N LYS A 96 -2.53 -20.50 -6.10
CA LYS A 96 -2.83 -21.65 -7.00
C LYS A 96 -2.53 -23.00 -6.34
N GLN A 97 -1.47 -23.09 -5.55
CA GLN A 97 -1.11 -24.31 -4.81
C GLN A 97 -2.14 -24.65 -3.71
N HIS A 98 -2.71 -23.63 -3.04
CA HIS A 98 -3.58 -23.80 -1.88
C HIS A 98 -5.07 -23.69 -2.22
N ASN A 99 -5.43 -23.22 -3.41
CA ASN A 99 -6.81 -23.12 -3.89
C ASN A 99 -6.91 -23.55 -5.35
N PRO A 100 -7.15 -24.83 -5.63
CA PRO A 100 -7.31 -25.35 -7.00
C PRO A 100 -8.49 -24.75 -7.78
N LYS A 101 -9.48 -24.15 -7.08
CA LYS A 101 -10.66 -23.51 -7.67
C LYS A 101 -10.50 -22.00 -7.84
N LEU A 102 -9.27 -21.50 -7.77
CA LEU A 102 -8.99 -20.08 -7.92
C LEU A 102 -9.35 -19.61 -9.34
N ASP A 103 -10.21 -18.60 -9.43
CA ASP A 103 -10.65 -17.97 -10.67
C ASP A 103 -10.42 -16.46 -10.66
N ALA A 104 -10.77 -15.79 -11.75
CA ALA A 104 -10.59 -14.35 -11.92
C ALA A 104 -11.39 -13.50 -10.92
N GLU A 105 -12.56 -13.99 -10.50
CA GLU A 105 -13.46 -13.32 -9.56
C GLU A 105 -13.11 -13.61 -8.09
N SER A 106 -12.25 -14.57 -7.83
CA SER A 106 -11.80 -14.93 -6.49
C SER A 106 -11.13 -13.74 -5.81
N TYR A 107 -11.49 -13.50 -4.53
CA TYR A 107 -10.83 -12.46 -3.74
C TYR A 107 -9.37 -12.81 -3.48
N LEU A 108 -8.51 -11.81 -3.60
CA LEU A 108 -7.08 -11.95 -3.39
C LEU A 108 -6.74 -12.22 -1.91
N PHE A 109 -7.50 -11.60 -1.00
CA PHE A 109 -7.33 -11.71 0.43
C PHE A 109 -8.63 -12.16 1.08
N THR A 110 -8.63 -13.34 1.70
CA THR A 110 -9.83 -13.94 2.28
C THR A 110 -9.68 -14.26 3.75
N SER A 111 -10.77 -14.08 4.50
CA SER A 111 -10.85 -14.53 5.89
C SER A 111 -11.00 -16.06 5.95
N GLN A 112 -10.40 -16.69 6.98
CA GLN A 112 -10.40 -18.14 7.13
C GLN A 112 -11.77 -18.76 7.34
N LYS A 113 -12.67 -18.04 7.99
CA LYS A 113 -13.97 -18.61 8.42
C LYS A 113 -15.00 -18.80 7.30
N GLN A 114 -14.91 -17.99 6.20
CA GLN A 114 -16.00 -17.99 5.20
C GLN A 114 -15.49 -17.73 3.76
N HIS A 115 -14.20 -17.74 3.49
CA HIS A 115 -13.63 -17.35 2.20
C HIS A 115 -14.13 -15.98 1.68
N LYS A 116 -14.65 -15.13 2.60
CA LYS A 116 -15.09 -13.78 2.31
C LYS A 116 -13.93 -12.80 2.38
N PRO A 117 -14.02 -11.66 1.70
CA PRO A 117 -12.97 -10.62 1.79
C PRO A 117 -12.79 -10.18 3.25
N PHE A 118 -11.59 -9.74 3.57
CA PHE A 118 -11.31 -9.14 4.87
C PHE A 118 -12.14 -7.88 5.06
N ASN A 119 -12.65 -7.66 6.28
CA ASN A 119 -13.19 -6.36 6.60
C ASN A 119 -12.08 -5.40 7.07
N ARG A 120 -12.30 -4.10 6.87
CA ARG A 120 -11.36 -3.04 7.21
C ARG A 120 -10.93 -3.07 8.69
N VAL A 121 -11.85 -3.41 9.60
CA VAL A 121 -11.57 -3.44 11.04
C VAL A 121 -10.59 -4.57 11.38
N SER A 122 -10.78 -5.75 10.79
CA SER A 122 -9.88 -6.90 10.99
C SER A 122 -8.46 -6.59 10.50
N ILE A 123 -8.32 -5.93 9.34
CA ILE A 123 -7.00 -5.51 8.85
C ILE A 123 -6.38 -4.45 9.75
N SER A 124 -7.18 -3.47 10.21
CA SER A 124 -6.67 -2.44 11.12
C SER A 124 -6.14 -3.04 12.42
N ARG A 125 -6.87 -4.00 12.99
CA ARG A 125 -6.43 -4.72 14.21
C ARG A 125 -5.18 -5.55 13.96
N LEU A 126 -5.12 -6.27 12.83
CA LEU A 126 -3.95 -7.06 12.45
C LEU A 126 -2.70 -6.17 12.32
N PHE A 127 -2.80 -5.06 11.61
CA PHE A 127 -1.68 -4.15 11.42
C PHE A 127 -1.27 -3.45 12.72
N SER A 128 -2.24 -3.02 13.55
CA SER A 128 -1.93 -2.47 14.86
C SER A 128 -1.19 -3.47 15.74
N SER A 129 -1.61 -4.75 15.76
CA SER A 129 -0.92 -5.78 16.54
C SER A 129 0.50 -6.03 16.05
N ILE A 130 0.73 -5.99 14.73
CA ILE A 130 2.07 -6.12 14.14
C ILE A 130 2.94 -4.92 14.54
N TYR A 131 2.48 -3.69 14.29
CA TYR A 131 3.25 -2.49 14.62
C TYR A 131 3.55 -2.37 16.11
N HIS A 132 2.61 -2.73 16.98
CA HIS A 132 2.80 -2.70 18.43
C HIS A 132 3.92 -3.63 18.90
N LYS A 133 4.18 -4.77 18.25
CA LYS A 133 5.30 -5.65 18.53
C LYS A 133 6.67 -4.97 18.39
N PHE A 134 6.73 -3.92 17.58
CA PHE A 134 7.94 -3.13 17.34
C PHE A 134 7.91 -1.75 18.03
N GLY A 135 7.01 -1.57 19.01
CA GLY A 135 6.86 -0.30 19.73
C GLY A 135 6.31 0.84 18.85
N ILE A 136 5.73 0.51 17.70
CA ILE A 136 5.24 1.50 16.74
C ILE A 136 3.74 1.72 16.99
N ASN A 137 3.33 2.97 17.25
CA ASN A 137 1.93 3.34 17.32
C ASN A 137 1.37 3.55 15.91
N GLY A 138 0.84 2.47 15.31
CA GLY A 138 0.38 2.47 13.93
C GLY A 138 -0.82 1.55 13.70
N ALA A 139 -1.46 1.76 12.57
CA ALA A 139 -2.59 0.95 12.08
C ALA A 139 -2.53 0.85 10.55
N SER A 140 -3.62 0.38 9.92
CA SER A 140 -3.70 0.11 8.48
C SER A 140 -3.39 1.31 7.55
N HIS A 141 -3.32 2.52 8.08
CA HIS A 141 -2.96 3.72 7.30
C HIS A 141 -1.45 4.06 7.34
N LEU A 142 -0.69 3.51 8.29
CA LEU A 142 0.71 3.88 8.49
C LEU A 142 1.57 3.58 7.25
N GLY A 143 1.44 2.39 6.66
CA GLY A 143 2.21 2.05 5.44
C GLY A 143 1.97 3.04 4.29
N ARG A 144 0.74 3.50 4.12
CA ARG A 144 0.42 4.54 3.14
C ARG A 144 1.02 5.91 3.52
N HIS A 145 1.04 6.27 4.81
CA HIS A 145 1.73 7.48 5.26
C HIS A 145 3.22 7.41 4.92
N LEU A 146 3.87 6.28 5.20
CA LEU A 146 5.28 6.05 4.84
C LEU A 146 5.52 6.16 3.32
N PHE A 147 4.62 5.61 2.49
CA PHE A 147 4.69 5.74 1.04
C PHE A 147 4.68 7.21 0.59
N VAL A 148 3.72 8.00 1.07
CA VAL A 148 3.62 9.42 0.71
C VAL A 148 4.83 10.20 1.20
N SER A 149 5.27 9.98 2.45
CA SER A 149 6.46 10.63 3.02
C SER A 149 7.71 10.32 2.21
N LYS A 150 7.91 9.05 1.79
CA LYS A 150 9.06 8.66 0.95
C LYS A 150 9.04 9.38 -0.40
N LEU A 151 7.89 9.48 -1.06
CA LEU A 151 7.76 10.19 -2.33
C LEU A 151 8.08 11.69 -2.18
N VAL A 152 7.57 12.32 -1.12
CA VAL A 152 7.84 13.73 -0.81
C VAL A 152 9.33 13.94 -0.55
N ASN A 153 9.93 13.12 0.32
CA ASN A 153 11.34 13.22 0.68
C ASN A 153 12.30 12.92 -0.49
N SER A 154 11.81 12.21 -1.51
CA SER A 154 12.56 11.99 -2.77
C SER A 154 12.46 13.16 -3.76
N GLY A 155 11.88 14.30 -3.37
CA GLY A 155 11.77 15.49 -4.21
C GLY A 155 10.76 15.38 -5.35
N ILE A 156 9.86 14.38 -5.33
CA ILE A 156 8.87 14.21 -6.36
C ILE A 156 7.84 15.35 -6.30
N ASN A 157 7.50 15.89 -7.47
CA ASN A 157 6.50 16.95 -7.59
C ASN A 157 5.21 16.62 -6.84
N ILE A 158 4.71 17.57 -6.04
CA ILE A 158 3.56 17.39 -5.15
C ILE A 158 2.29 16.95 -5.90
N CYS A 159 2.09 17.44 -7.13
CA CYS A 159 0.93 17.04 -7.95
C CYS A 159 1.03 15.56 -8.37
N LEU A 160 2.25 15.06 -8.65
CA LEU A 160 2.48 13.64 -8.91
C LEU A 160 2.25 12.81 -7.65
N VAL A 161 2.76 13.26 -6.50
CA VAL A 161 2.52 12.58 -5.21
C VAL A 161 1.02 12.53 -4.90
N GLN A 162 0.27 13.62 -5.12
CA GLN A 162 -1.18 13.66 -4.98
C GLN A 162 -1.86 12.58 -5.85
N LYS A 163 -1.46 12.49 -7.11
CA LYS A 163 -2.00 11.50 -8.07
C LYS A 163 -1.67 10.07 -7.65
N LEU A 164 -0.39 9.78 -7.34
CA LEU A 164 0.05 8.46 -6.89
C LEU A 164 -0.62 8.02 -5.59
N ALA A 165 -0.81 8.95 -4.66
CA ALA A 165 -1.54 8.71 -3.43
C ALA A 165 -3.07 8.67 -3.62
N ASN A 166 -3.62 8.99 -4.79
CA ASN A 166 -5.06 9.12 -5.01
C ASN A 166 -5.72 10.05 -3.96
N HIS A 167 -5.10 11.20 -3.64
CA HIS A 167 -5.67 12.21 -2.77
C HIS A 167 -6.60 13.14 -3.56
N ARG A 168 -7.85 13.29 -3.09
CA ARG A 168 -8.83 14.19 -3.70
C ARG A 168 -8.39 15.64 -3.64
N ASN A 169 -7.86 16.03 -2.46
CA ASN A 169 -7.43 17.40 -2.19
C ASN A 169 -5.92 17.43 -2.02
N ILE A 170 -5.27 18.38 -2.67
CA ILE A 170 -3.83 18.58 -2.59
C ILE A 170 -3.37 18.94 -1.16
N SER A 171 -4.23 19.60 -0.37
CA SER A 171 -3.93 19.92 1.04
C SER A 171 -3.64 18.68 1.88
N THR A 172 -4.19 17.52 1.50
CA THR A 172 -3.86 16.25 2.16
C THR A 172 -2.40 15.84 1.91
N THR A 173 -1.86 16.14 0.72
CA THR A 173 -0.47 15.86 0.37
C THR A 173 0.46 16.92 0.94
N GLN A 174 0.04 18.19 0.97
CA GLN A 174 0.83 19.29 1.53
C GLN A 174 1.23 19.08 2.98
N ARG A 175 0.44 18.36 3.77
CA ARG A 175 0.75 18.03 5.18
C ARG A 175 2.04 17.21 5.36
N TYR A 176 2.55 16.61 4.30
CA TYR A 176 3.81 15.85 4.29
C TYR A 176 5.01 16.71 3.88
N PHE A 177 4.78 17.94 3.42
CA PHE A 177 5.82 18.87 3.03
C PHE A 177 6.23 19.75 4.20
N ASN A 178 7.48 19.63 4.61
CA ASN A 178 8.11 20.57 5.53
C ASN A 178 9.07 21.43 4.72
N TYR A 179 8.81 22.72 4.64
CA TYR A 179 9.73 23.69 4.02
C TYR A 179 10.72 24.17 5.06
N ASN A 180 11.97 24.36 4.65
CA ASN A 180 12.92 25.16 5.39
C ASN A 180 13.49 26.26 4.48
N GLU A 181 14.08 27.30 5.07
CA GLU A 181 14.60 28.44 4.34
C GLU A 181 15.69 28.04 3.33
N GLN A 182 16.52 27.06 3.65
CA GLN A 182 17.55 26.56 2.74
C GLN A 182 16.95 25.92 1.47
N MET A 183 15.85 25.19 1.59
CA MET A 183 15.15 24.62 0.42
C MET A 183 14.59 25.73 -0.47
N LEU A 184 14.05 26.80 0.12
CA LEU A 184 13.53 27.95 -0.63
C LEU A 184 14.67 28.69 -1.34
N ALA A 185 15.77 28.96 -0.66
CA ALA A 185 16.95 29.62 -1.25
C ALA A 185 17.51 28.77 -2.42
N SER A 186 17.71 27.48 -2.21
CA SER A 186 18.19 26.56 -3.26
C SER A 186 17.28 26.51 -4.48
N ALA A 187 15.97 26.62 -4.28
CA ALA A 187 15.00 26.62 -5.38
C ALA A 187 15.15 27.88 -6.24
N VAL A 188 15.41 29.05 -5.63
CA VAL A 188 15.60 30.31 -6.34
C VAL A 188 16.92 30.29 -7.12
N GLU A 189 18.00 29.75 -6.57
CA GLU A 189 19.29 29.63 -7.26
C GLU A 189 19.25 28.82 -8.55
N ASN A 190 18.27 27.92 -8.67
CA ASN A 190 18.06 27.12 -9.89
C ASN A 190 17.33 27.89 -11.01
N VAL A 191 16.79 29.08 -10.73
CA VAL A 191 16.15 29.94 -11.75
C VAL A 191 17.23 30.76 -12.44
N ARG A 192 17.66 30.32 -13.61
CA ARG A 192 18.58 31.12 -14.47
C ARG A 192 17.76 32.17 -15.21
N ILE A 193 18.19 33.44 -15.06
CA ILE A 193 17.68 34.59 -15.82
C ILE A 193 18.56 34.80 -17.03
#